data_735ac11e53df396fe2d7d47a092b9bd6
#
_entry.id   735ac11e53df396fe2d7d47a092b9bd6
#
_cell.length_a   1.000
_cell.length_b   1.000
_cell.length_c   1.000
_cell.angle_alpha   90.00
_cell.angle_beta   90.00
_cell.angle_gamma   90.00
#
_symmetry.space_group_name_H-M   'P 1'
#
loop_
_entity.id
_entity.type
_entity.pdbx_description
1 polymer ?
#
loop_
_entity_poly.entity_id
_entity_poly.type
_entity_poly.pdbx_seq_one_letter_code
_entity_poly.pdbx_strand_id
1 'polypeptide(L)'
;PGHRVRTAWNHDFFSYDQGICIGANISDGQIAYTLWGRSMLAITKDKKAEIFLPKFDTKVIAADGTEVTIDIFNSNALAINGDCVFFNHLNSRKLTDPGKYIKVQPQSEWIVNGPDIPCKIIEISDSPLQTSKTECVIYLRNGKQNALDGHVEVGQTINVRQKMVKSNWGNVPENILNAFHGYPSIAHDGVLHECLCDGCGHRKDQFPEDFCRKHHHRSRKHRPCLGRFRVCIRLPE
;
A
#
# COMPACT_ATOMS: atom_id res chain seq x y z
N PRO A 1 -10.41 14.82 25.55
CA PRO A 1 -11.61 15.10 24.77
C PRO A 1 -11.92 13.91 23.89
N GLY A 2 -13.04 13.20 24.16
CA GLY A 2 -13.39 11.98 23.46
C GLY A 2 -13.81 12.26 22.03
N HIS A 3 -13.24 11.51 21.07
CA HIS A 3 -13.71 11.52 19.69
C HIS A 3 -15.04 10.77 19.60
N ARG A 4 -16.03 11.37 18.94
CA ARG A 4 -17.30 10.72 18.67
C ARG A 4 -17.23 10.00 17.32
N VAL A 5 -17.19 8.67 17.32
CA VAL A 5 -17.28 7.89 16.09
C VAL A 5 -18.66 8.09 15.47
N ARG A 6 -18.70 8.56 14.23
CA ARG A 6 -19.91 8.76 13.43
C ARG A 6 -20.21 7.57 12.53
N THR A 7 -19.15 6.97 11.99
CA THR A 7 -19.24 5.88 11.03
C THR A 7 -18.06 4.95 11.23
N ALA A 8 -18.29 3.66 11.11
CA ALA A 8 -17.26 2.63 11.07
C ALA A 8 -17.65 1.60 10.02
N TRP A 9 -16.67 1.09 9.27
CA TRP A 9 -16.87 0.03 8.29
C TRP A 9 -15.65 -0.88 8.24
N ASN A 10 -15.87 -2.12 7.81
CA ASN A 10 -14.80 -3.04 7.50
C ASN A 10 -14.41 -2.88 6.02
N HIS A 11 -13.11 -2.82 5.71
CA HIS A 11 -12.67 -2.44 4.36
C HIS A 11 -11.73 -3.45 3.82
N ASP A 12 -11.31 -4.45 4.06
CA ASP A 12 -10.35 -5.31 3.36
C ASP A 12 -10.41 -6.77 3.83
N PHE A 13 -9.84 -7.61 2.99
CA PHE A 13 -9.52 -8.98 3.37
C PHE A 13 -8.16 -9.02 4.06
N PHE A 14 -7.96 -10.01 4.90
CA PHE A 14 -6.68 -10.26 5.54
C PHE A 14 -6.24 -11.72 5.34
N SER A 15 -4.94 -11.92 5.34
CA SER A 15 -4.36 -13.26 5.34
C SER A 15 -4.43 -13.83 6.75
N TYR A 16 -5.16 -14.92 6.95
CA TYR A 16 -5.24 -15.62 8.25
C TYR A 16 -3.87 -16.07 8.75
N ASP A 17 -3.05 -16.61 7.85
CA ASP A 17 -1.71 -17.13 8.20
C ASP A 17 -0.72 -16.01 8.54
N GLN A 18 -0.92 -14.84 7.97
CA GLN A 18 0.02 -13.73 8.07
C GLN A 18 -0.48 -12.59 8.97
N GLY A 19 -1.78 -12.50 9.23
CA GLY A 19 -2.37 -11.42 10.03
C GLY A 19 -2.19 -10.02 9.41
N ILE A 20 -2.02 -9.95 8.09
CA ILE A 20 -1.80 -8.69 7.35
C ILE A 20 -2.96 -8.43 6.40
N CYS A 21 -3.24 -7.17 6.12
CA CYS A 21 -4.16 -6.77 5.06
C CYS A 21 -3.68 -7.29 3.70
N ILE A 22 -4.60 -7.70 2.83
CA ILE A 22 -4.27 -8.13 1.47
C ILE A 22 -4.12 -6.93 0.54
N GLY A 23 -4.78 -5.82 0.83
CA GLY A 23 -4.74 -4.62 0.03
C GLY A 23 -3.86 -3.50 0.57
N ALA A 24 -3.59 -2.52 -0.29
CA ALA A 24 -2.83 -1.35 0.09
C ALA A 24 -3.54 -0.56 1.19
N ASN A 25 -2.79 -0.14 2.19
CA ASN A 25 -3.30 0.60 3.35
C ASN A 25 -2.31 1.68 3.76
N ILE A 26 -2.83 2.84 4.15
CA ILE A 26 -2.08 3.97 4.72
C ILE A 26 -2.74 4.32 6.05
N SER A 27 -1.94 4.42 7.10
CA SER A 27 -2.38 4.84 8.43
C SER A 27 -1.45 5.91 8.97
N ASP A 28 -2.03 7.04 9.38
CA ASP A 28 -1.30 8.19 9.91
C ASP A 28 -0.09 8.61 9.05
N GLY A 29 -0.33 8.70 7.73
CA GLY A 29 0.68 9.08 6.74
C GLY A 29 1.71 8.00 6.41
N GLN A 30 1.65 6.83 7.02
CA GLN A 30 2.56 5.73 6.78
C GLN A 30 1.92 4.65 5.91
N ILE A 31 2.64 4.20 4.90
CA ILE A 31 2.22 3.05 4.12
C ILE A 31 2.35 1.81 5.00
N ALA A 32 1.22 1.18 5.31
CA ALA A 32 1.18 -0.07 6.04
C ALA A 32 1.40 -1.28 5.13
N TYR A 33 0.92 -1.19 3.89
CA TYR A 33 1.05 -2.27 2.90
C TYR A 33 0.83 -1.76 1.48
N THR A 34 1.48 -2.34 0.47
CA THR A 34 1.50 -1.83 -0.92
C THR A 34 1.02 -2.79 -2.00
N LEU A 35 0.36 -3.88 -1.67
CA LEU A 35 0.00 -4.85 -2.70
C LEU A 35 -1.26 -4.48 -3.49
N TRP A 36 -1.15 -4.67 -4.83
CA TRP A 36 -2.20 -4.70 -5.87
C TRP A 36 -2.84 -3.35 -6.23
N GLY A 37 -2.74 -3.01 -7.50
CA GLY A 37 -3.36 -1.85 -8.14
C GLY A 37 -4.89 -1.90 -8.12
N ARG A 38 -5.49 -1.65 -6.97
CA ARG A 38 -6.92 -1.53 -6.76
C ARG A 38 -7.27 -0.10 -6.37
N SER A 39 -8.53 0.27 -6.56
CA SER A 39 -9.02 1.58 -6.15
C SER A 39 -8.84 1.80 -4.67
N MET A 40 -8.42 3.01 -4.30
CA MET A 40 -8.28 3.43 -2.91
C MET A 40 -9.20 4.59 -2.61
N LEU A 41 -9.76 4.62 -1.43
CA LEU A 41 -10.31 5.83 -0.81
C LEU A 41 -9.23 6.42 0.08
N ALA A 42 -8.79 7.63 -0.23
CA ALA A 42 -7.83 8.38 0.57
C ALA A 42 -8.52 9.51 1.33
N ILE A 43 -8.00 9.80 2.53
CA ILE A 43 -8.38 10.93 3.36
C ILE A 43 -7.11 11.75 3.59
N THR A 44 -7.15 13.01 3.16
CA THR A 44 -6.03 13.93 3.22
C THR A 44 -5.95 14.66 4.57
N LYS A 45 -4.83 15.35 4.82
CA LYS A 45 -4.61 16.15 6.03
C LYS A 45 -5.65 17.28 6.19
N ASP A 46 -6.15 17.82 5.08
CA ASP A 46 -7.21 18.82 5.04
C ASP A 46 -8.63 18.22 5.02
N LYS A 47 -8.75 16.93 5.32
CA LYS A 47 -10.01 16.18 5.46
C LYS A 47 -10.83 16.04 4.18
N LYS A 48 -10.19 16.12 3.03
CA LYS A 48 -10.81 15.73 1.76
C LYS A 48 -10.76 14.23 1.57
N ALA A 49 -11.76 13.69 0.89
CA ALA A 49 -11.86 12.30 0.54
C ALA A 49 -11.83 12.16 -0.99
N GLU A 50 -10.92 11.32 -1.49
CA GLU A 50 -10.75 11.07 -2.93
C GLU A 50 -10.68 9.57 -3.21
N ILE A 51 -11.30 9.15 -4.30
CA ILE A 51 -11.22 7.77 -4.78
C ILE A 51 -10.41 7.76 -6.08
N PHE A 52 -9.39 6.92 -6.16
CA PHE A 52 -8.51 6.84 -7.32
C PHE A 52 -7.86 5.46 -7.44
N LEU A 53 -7.25 5.18 -8.58
CA LEU A 53 -6.44 3.99 -8.81
C LEU A 53 -4.96 4.36 -8.72
N PRO A 54 -4.26 4.01 -7.64
CA PRO A 54 -2.86 4.38 -7.44
C PRO A 54 -1.89 3.45 -8.16
N LYS A 55 -0.72 4.03 -8.48
CA LYS A 55 0.54 3.32 -8.66
C LYS A 55 1.54 3.87 -7.65
N PHE A 56 2.21 3.01 -6.91
CA PHE A 56 3.20 3.44 -5.92
C PHE A 56 4.51 3.84 -6.58
N ASP A 57 5.07 4.98 -6.17
CA ASP A 57 6.43 5.46 -6.47
C ASP A 57 7.13 5.67 -5.14
N THR A 58 7.69 4.60 -4.61
CA THR A 58 8.30 4.53 -3.29
C THR A 58 9.78 4.19 -3.41
N LYS A 59 10.64 4.99 -2.79
CA LYS A 59 12.09 4.88 -2.94
C LYS A 59 12.84 5.21 -1.65
N VAL A 60 13.99 4.60 -1.50
CA VAL A 60 15.07 5.07 -0.65
C VAL A 60 16.03 5.87 -1.53
N ILE A 61 16.43 7.04 -1.09
CA ILE A 61 17.31 7.96 -1.83
C ILE A 61 18.49 8.33 -0.93
N ALA A 62 19.68 7.88 -1.30
CA ALA A 62 20.92 8.22 -0.60
C ALA A 62 21.30 9.68 -0.81
N ALA A 63 22.23 10.21 0.00
CA ALA A 63 22.67 11.61 -0.05
C ALA A 63 23.32 11.99 -1.39
N ASP A 64 23.94 11.05 -2.08
CA ASP A 64 24.54 11.22 -3.40
C ASP A 64 23.55 11.12 -4.57
N GLY A 65 22.26 10.87 -4.28
CA GLY A 65 21.20 10.73 -5.27
C GLY A 65 20.97 9.29 -5.75
N THR A 66 21.70 8.30 -5.23
CA THR A 66 21.45 6.88 -5.53
C THR A 66 20.07 6.48 -5.04
N GLU A 67 19.25 5.92 -5.93
CA GLU A 67 17.86 5.55 -5.63
C GLU A 67 17.66 4.02 -5.64
N VAL A 68 16.95 3.51 -4.65
CA VAL A 68 16.49 2.12 -4.60
C VAL A 68 14.98 2.09 -4.43
N THR A 69 14.28 1.46 -5.36
CA THR A 69 12.81 1.29 -5.27
C THR A 69 12.46 0.38 -4.10
N ILE A 70 11.57 0.84 -3.24
CA ILE A 70 10.93 0.03 -2.20
C ILE A 70 9.82 -0.79 -2.88
N ASP A 71 9.97 -2.10 -2.90
CA ASP A 71 9.03 -2.98 -3.60
C ASP A 71 7.78 -3.25 -2.76
N ILE A 72 7.94 -3.33 -1.44
CA ILE A 72 6.85 -3.67 -0.53
C ILE A 72 7.07 -3.06 0.87
N PHE A 73 5.97 -2.85 1.59
CA PHE A 73 5.97 -2.41 2.99
C PHE A 73 5.46 -3.52 3.91
N ASN A 74 6.11 -3.68 5.05
CA ASN A 74 5.71 -4.53 6.18
C ASN A 74 5.36 -5.98 5.82
N SER A 75 6.01 -6.55 4.81
CA SER A 75 5.77 -7.94 4.40
C SER A 75 7.07 -8.69 4.13
N ASN A 76 7.20 -9.84 4.78
CA ASN A 76 8.25 -10.82 4.53
C ASN A 76 7.80 -11.91 3.53
N ALA A 77 6.64 -11.79 2.91
CA ALA A 77 6.14 -12.82 2.04
C ALA A 77 7.14 -13.07 0.88
N LEU A 78 7.86 -14.17 0.98
CA LEU A 78 8.83 -14.64 -0.03
C LEU A 78 8.19 -14.85 -1.40
N ALA A 79 6.89 -15.08 -1.45
CA ALA A 79 6.11 -15.25 -2.67
C ALA A 79 5.94 -13.95 -3.47
N ILE A 80 6.27 -12.81 -2.90
CA ILE A 80 6.21 -11.52 -3.55
C ILE A 80 7.64 -11.11 -3.82
N ASN A 81 7.99 -11.00 -5.10
CA ASN A 81 9.33 -10.68 -5.60
C ASN A 81 9.80 -9.27 -5.19
N GLY A 82 9.89 -9.00 -3.90
CA GLY A 82 10.39 -7.74 -3.37
C GLY A 82 11.80 -7.91 -2.86
N ASP A 83 12.76 -7.22 -3.45
CA ASP A 83 14.16 -7.24 -3.06
C ASP A 83 14.52 -6.10 -2.11
N CYS A 84 13.70 -5.05 -2.03
CA CYS A 84 13.76 -3.98 -1.04
C CYS A 84 12.44 -3.89 -0.29
N VAL A 85 12.47 -4.16 1.00
CA VAL A 85 11.30 -4.10 1.89
C VAL A 85 11.50 -3.01 2.92
N PHE A 86 10.49 -2.18 3.11
CA PHE A 86 10.48 -1.17 4.15
C PHE A 86 9.56 -1.60 5.30
N PHE A 87 10.12 -1.66 6.50
CA PHE A 87 9.38 -1.98 7.71
C PHE A 87 9.28 -0.76 8.61
N ASN A 88 8.09 -0.44 9.05
CA ASN A 88 7.80 0.58 10.05
C ASN A 88 7.13 -0.04 11.29
N HIS A 89 6.68 0.77 12.23
CA HIS A 89 6.06 0.30 13.48
C HIS A 89 4.74 -0.46 13.29
N LEU A 90 4.15 -0.42 12.10
CA LEU A 90 2.95 -1.20 11.76
C LEU A 90 3.30 -2.66 11.44
N ASN A 91 4.58 -2.99 11.31
CA ASN A 91 5.02 -4.37 11.19
C ASN A 91 4.87 -5.10 12.54
N SER A 92 4.05 -6.13 12.56
CA SER A 92 3.81 -6.95 13.77
C SER A 92 4.75 -8.17 13.90
N ARG A 93 5.62 -8.40 12.91
CA ARG A 93 6.44 -9.60 12.82
C ARG A 93 7.89 -9.33 13.19
N LYS A 94 8.50 -10.31 13.84
CA LYS A 94 9.94 -10.33 14.04
C LYS A 94 10.66 -10.58 12.71
N LEU A 95 11.65 -9.75 12.40
CA LEU A 95 12.50 -9.92 11.24
C LEU A 95 13.57 -10.95 11.55
N THR A 96 13.72 -11.96 10.69
CA THR A 96 14.62 -13.11 10.91
C THR A 96 15.38 -13.52 9.67
N ASP A 97 15.00 -13.02 8.50
CA ASP A 97 15.57 -13.48 7.23
C ASP A 97 17.00 -12.95 7.02
N PRO A 98 17.89 -13.70 6.37
CA PRO A 98 19.23 -13.21 6.04
C PRO A 98 19.17 -12.12 4.98
N GLY A 99 20.02 -11.09 5.10
CA GLY A 99 20.11 -9.98 4.17
C GLY A 99 20.74 -8.76 4.81
N LYS A 100 20.78 -7.65 4.11
CA LYS A 100 21.28 -6.38 4.64
C LYS A 100 20.13 -5.56 5.24
N TYR A 101 20.36 -5.06 6.42
CA TYR A 101 19.41 -4.24 7.18
C TYR A 101 19.98 -2.86 7.43
N ILE A 102 19.20 -1.83 7.17
CA ILE A 102 19.54 -0.45 7.48
C ILE A 102 18.43 0.10 8.38
N LYS A 103 18.76 0.34 9.64
CA LYS A 103 17.85 0.94 10.60
C LYS A 103 17.91 2.45 10.47
N VAL A 104 16.75 3.08 10.39
CA VAL A 104 16.63 4.52 10.18
C VAL A 104 15.64 5.14 11.14
N GLN A 105 15.89 6.39 11.53
CA GLN A 105 15.01 7.21 12.34
C GLN A 105 14.48 8.38 11.51
N PRO A 106 13.16 8.46 11.26
CA PRO A 106 12.55 9.60 10.58
C PRO A 106 12.77 10.89 11.36
N GLN A 107 13.06 11.97 10.65
CA GLN A 107 13.30 13.31 11.20
C GLN A 107 12.11 14.26 11.00
N SER A 108 11.05 13.80 10.36
CA SER A 108 9.80 14.52 10.16
C SER A 108 8.60 13.58 10.24
N GLU A 109 7.40 14.14 10.28
CA GLU A 109 6.16 13.39 10.22
C GLU A 109 6.05 12.62 8.89
N TRP A 110 5.50 11.42 8.96
CA TRP A 110 5.17 10.66 7.79
C TRP A 110 3.95 11.26 7.07
N ILE A 111 4.06 11.36 5.77
CA ILE A 111 2.94 11.77 4.92
C ILE A 111 3.11 11.19 3.52
N VAL A 112 2.05 10.61 2.97
CA VAL A 112 2.07 10.12 1.59
C VAL A 112 1.71 11.25 0.64
N ASN A 113 2.40 11.34 -0.48
CA ASN A 113 2.34 12.45 -1.45
C ASN A 113 2.72 13.83 -0.85
N GLY A 114 3.48 13.81 0.22
CA GLY A 114 4.16 14.98 0.76
C GLY A 114 5.62 15.08 0.27
N PRO A 115 6.44 15.89 0.94
CA PRO A 115 7.88 15.90 0.75
C PRO A 115 8.51 14.54 1.05
N ASP A 116 9.67 14.27 0.47
CA ASP A 116 10.47 13.10 0.85
C ASP A 116 10.88 13.21 2.32
N ILE A 117 10.83 12.10 3.05
CA ILE A 117 11.02 12.05 4.50
C ILE A 117 12.52 11.87 4.81
N PRO A 118 13.19 12.85 5.42
CA PRO A 118 14.57 12.68 5.85
C PRO A 118 14.62 11.67 7.00
N CYS A 119 15.51 10.69 6.89
CA CYS A 119 15.71 9.61 7.85
C CYS A 119 17.19 9.48 8.18
N LYS A 120 17.54 9.58 9.46
CA LYS A 120 18.90 9.37 9.94
C LYS A 120 19.20 7.88 10.03
N ILE A 121 20.32 7.44 9.47
CA ILE A 121 20.78 6.05 9.59
C ILE A 121 21.33 5.84 10.99
N ILE A 122 20.78 4.86 11.70
CA ILE A 122 21.17 4.52 13.08
C ILE A 122 22.12 3.33 13.10
N GLU A 123 21.87 2.34 12.23
CA GLU A 123 22.61 1.08 12.23
C GLU A 123 22.54 0.45 10.84
N ILE A 124 23.64 -0.20 10.42
CA ILE A 124 23.71 -1.06 9.24
C ILE A 124 24.21 -2.43 9.67
N SER A 125 23.55 -3.50 9.27
CA SER A 125 23.86 -4.86 9.74
C SER A 125 23.51 -5.90 8.67
N ASP A 126 24.26 -6.98 8.63
CA ASP A 126 23.91 -8.19 7.87
C ASP A 126 23.07 -9.17 8.71
N SER A 127 22.78 -8.79 9.96
CA SER A 127 21.89 -9.51 10.87
C SER A 127 20.56 -8.79 11.04
N PRO A 128 19.45 -9.51 11.30
CA PRO A 128 18.13 -8.92 11.38
C PRO A 128 18.00 -7.84 12.45
N LEU A 129 17.61 -6.63 12.05
CA LEU A 129 17.27 -5.51 12.93
C LEU A 129 15.75 -5.44 13.09
N GLN A 130 15.30 -4.95 14.25
CA GLN A 130 13.88 -4.83 14.56
C GLN A 130 13.42 -3.38 14.48
N THR A 131 12.15 -3.17 14.08
CA THR A 131 11.48 -1.87 14.13
C THR A 131 11.11 -1.49 15.56
N SER A 132 10.92 -0.19 15.80
CA SER A 132 10.32 0.36 17.00
C SER A 132 9.26 1.41 16.63
N LYS A 133 8.67 2.06 17.63
CA LYS A 133 7.70 3.14 17.39
C LYS A 133 8.32 4.33 16.64
N THR A 134 9.61 4.56 16.78
CA THR A 134 10.34 5.69 16.25
C THR A 134 11.38 5.32 15.20
N GLU A 135 11.57 4.03 14.94
CA GLU A 135 12.59 3.53 14.03
C GLU A 135 12.00 2.58 13.00
N CYS A 136 12.45 2.75 11.77
CA CYS A 136 12.10 1.91 10.63
C CYS A 136 13.30 1.08 10.20
N VAL A 137 13.05 0.05 9.41
CA VAL A 137 14.09 -0.82 8.87
C VAL A 137 13.91 -0.97 7.36
N ILE A 138 14.95 -0.69 6.62
CA ILE A 138 15.08 -1.03 5.20
C ILE A 138 15.78 -2.38 5.13
N TYR A 139 15.13 -3.33 4.50
CA TYR A 139 15.66 -4.67 4.31
C TYR A 139 15.94 -4.91 2.84
N LEU A 140 17.20 -5.21 2.51
CA LEU A 140 17.67 -5.47 1.17
C LEU A 140 18.10 -6.94 1.05
N ARG A 141 17.63 -7.60 0.01
CA ARG A 141 17.93 -9.01 -0.26
C ARG A 141 18.14 -9.27 -1.75
N ASN A 142 18.57 -10.48 -2.07
CA ASN A 142 18.75 -10.95 -3.46
C ASN A 142 19.53 -9.96 -4.32
N GLY A 143 18.98 -9.56 -5.46
CA GLY A 143 19.61 -8.65 -6.40
C GLY A 143 19.85 -7.23 -5.89
N LYS A 144 19.16 -6.81 -4.82
CA LYS A 144 19.31 -5.46 -4.23
C LYS A 144 20.15 -5.44 -2.94
N GLN A 145 20.68 -6.57 -2.48
CA GLN A 145 21.41 -6.65 -1.21
C GLN A 145 22.52 -5.62 -1.09
N ASN A 146 23.25 -5.37 -2.15
CA ASN A 146 24.39 -4.44 -2.20
C ASN A 146 24.04 -3.10 -2.88
N ALA A 147 22.76 -2.82 -3.13
CA ALA A 147 22.35 -1.65 -3.92
C ALA A 147 22.66 -0.30 -3.27
N LEU A 148 22.91 -0.27 -1.96
CA LEU A 148 23.29 0.92 -1.21
C LEU A 148 24.71 0.85 -0.64
N ASP A 149 25.51 -0.16 -1.00
CA ASP A 149 26.90 -0.28 -0.52
C ASP A 149 27.77 0.83 -1.06
N GLY A 150 28.50 1.49 -0.16
CA GLY A 150 29.32 2.67 -0.50
C GLY A 150 28.54 3.97 -0.68
N HIS A 151 27.19 3.94 -0.65
CA HIS A 151 26.32 5.11 -0.79
C HIS A 151 25.72 5.56 0.53
N VAL A 152 25.80 4.73 1.58
CA VAL A 152 25.22 5.03 2.89
C VAL A 152 26.15 4.65 4.03
N GLU A 153 26.16 5.46 5.09
CA GLU A 153 26.95 5.25 6.31
C GLU A 153 26.09 5.58 7.55
N VAL A 154 26.43 4.96 8.67
CA VAL A 154 25.79 5.27 9.96
C VAL A 154 25.98 6.73 10.31
N GLY A 155 24.91 7.40 10.71
CA GLY A 155 24.88 8.82 11.04
C GLY A 155 24.50 9.74 9.86
N GLN A 156 24.57 9.28 8.62
CA GLN A 156 24.08 10.00 7.45
C GLN A 156 22.55 10.08 7.41
N THR A 157 22.05 11.05 6.63
CA THR A 157 20.63 11.19 6.34
C THR A 157 20.36 10.71 4.91
N ILE A 158 19.38 9.84 4.78
CA ILE A 158 18.77 9.44 3.52
C ILE A 158 17.34 9.98 3.43
N ASN A 159 16.76 9.99 2.26
CA ASN A 159 15.36 10.34 2.09
C ASN A 159 14.52 9.10 1.75
N VAL A 160 13.33 9.02 2.34
CA VAL A 160 12.34 8.01 2.00
C VAL A 160 11.19 8.68 1.29
N ARG A 161 10.96 8.30 0.03
CA ARG A 161 9.84 8.76 -0.77
C ARG A 161 8.65 7.84 -0.59
N GLN A 162 7.52 8.40 -0.19
CA GLN A 162 6.23 7.73 -0.16
C GLN A 162 5.27 8.45 -1.10
N LYS A 163 5.32 8.15 -2.38
CA LYS A 163 4.41 8.75 -3.36
C LYS A 163 3.53 7.72 -4.02
N MET A 164 2.37 8.18 -4.39
CA MET A 164 1.47 7.50 -5.30
C MET A 164 1.26 8.40 -6.50
N VAL A 165 1.28 7.81 -7.68
CA VAL A 165 1.00 8.48 -8.94
C VAL A 165 -0.28 7.92 -9.55
N LYS A 166 -0.91 8.70 -10.42
CA LYS A 166 -2.10 8.27 -11.15
C LYS A 166 -1.76 7.05 -12.02
N SER A 167 -2.54 5.99 -11.89
CA SER A 167 -2.45 4.84 -12.79
C SER A 167 -3.32 5.06 -14.02
N ASN A 168 -4.64 4.96 -13.88
CA ASN A 168 -5.57 5.06 -15.00
C ASN A 168 -6.61 6.17 -14.82
N TRP A 169 -7.17 6.35 -13.62
CA TRP A 169 -8.25 7.29 -13.35
C TRP A 169 -8.18 7.87 -11.94
N GLY A 170 -8.96 8.92 -11.73
CA GLY A 170 -9.02 9.68 -10.50
C GLY A 170 -7.85 10.67 -10.34
N ASN A 171 -8.04 11.66 -9.51
CA ASN A 171 -6.97 12.56 -9.11
C ASN A 171 -6.28 11.99 -7.89
N VAL A 172 -4.96 11.93 -7.93
CA VAL A 172 -4.17 11.49 -6.77
C VAL A 172 -4.05 12.67 -5.82
N PRO A 173 -4.61 12.58 -4.61
CA PRO A 173 -4.54 13.70 -3.67
C PRO A 173 -3.14 13.83 -3.07
N GLU A 174 -2.82 15.03 -2.62
CA GLU A 174 -1.61 15.29 -1.84
C GLU A 174 -1.88 15.15 -0.33
N ASN A 175 -0.81 14.99 0.44
CA ASN A 175 -0.85 14.96 1.90
C ASN A 175 -1.86 13.94 2.47
N ILE A 176 -1.77 12.70 1.99
CA ILE A 176 -2.63 11.61 2.43
C ILE A 176 -2.21 11.15 3.83
N LEU A 177 -3.14 11.18 4.76
CA LEU A 177 -2.98 10.63 6.11
C LEU A 177 -3.47 9.18 6.21
N ASN A 178 -4.64 8.92 5.67
CA ASN A 178 -5.24 7.60 5.73
C ASN A 178 -5.75 7.19 4.36
N ALA A 179 -5.53 5.96 3.97
CA ALA A 179 -6.13 5.41 2.77
C ALA A 179 -6.29 3.91 2.91
N PHE A 180 -7.32 3.40 2.30
CA PHE A 180 -7.60 1.97 2.26
C PHE A 180 -8.13 1.59 0.89
N HIS A 181 -7.75 0.43 0.45
CA HIS A 181 -8.23 -0.05 -0.82
C HIS A 181 -9.64 -0.61 -0.70
N GLY A 182 -10.39 -0.48 -1.77
CA GLY A 182 -11.71 -1.06 -1.96
C GLY A 182 -11.75 -2.00 -3.15
N TYR A 183 -12.81 -2.77 -3.25
CA TYR A 183 -13.00 -3.70 -4.36
C TYR A 183 -14.48 -3.88 -4.67
N PRO A 184 -14.84 -3.92 -5.94
CA PRO A 184 -14.32 -3.16 -7.09
C PRO A 184 -14.89 -1.74 -7.13
N SER A 185 -14.36 -0.85 -7.98
CA SER A 185 -15.06 0.41 -8.28
C SER A 185 -16.34 0.10 -9.04
N ILE A 186 -17.47 0.46 -8.45
CA ILE A 186 -18.81 0.22 -9.02
C ILE A 186 -19.21 1.38 -9.94
N ALA A 187 -18.79 2.60 -9.57
CA ALA A 187 -19.04 3.81 -10.34
C ALA A 187 -17.83 4.76 -10.26
N HIS A 188 -17.63 5.54 -11.31
CA HIS A 188 -16.61 6.56 -11.40
C HIS A 188 -17.17 7.73 -12.21
N ASP A 189 -17.02 8.96 -11.68
CA ASP A 189 -17.55 10.20 -12.28
C ASP A 189 -19.03 10.10 -12.66
N GLY A 190 -19.84 9.50 -11.79
CA GLY A 190 -21.27 9.31 -12.02
C GLY A 190 -21.63 8.23 -13.04
N VAL A 191 -20.64 7.59 -13.65
CA VAL A 191 -20.83 6.51 -14.62
C VAL A 191 -20.66 5.16 -13.91
N LEU A 192 -21.68 4.31 -13.99
CA LEU A 192 -21.58 2.94 -13.55
C LEU A 192 -20.62 2.16 -14.45
N HIS A 193 -19.69 1.44 -13.85
CA HIS A 193 -18.89 0.49 -14.58
C HIS A 193 -19.75 -0.72 -14.96
N GLU A 194 -20.16 -0.81 -16.22
CA GLU A 194 -21.03 -1.87 -16.76
C GLU A 194 -20.48 -3.31 -16.64
N CYS A 195 -19.31 -3.44 -16.08
CA CYS A 195 -18.56 -4.70 -16.11
C CYS A 195 -18.34 -5.31 -14.74
N LEU A 196 -19.34 -5.28 -13.91
CA LEU A 196 -19.48 -6.32 -12.90
C LEU A 196 -20.07 -7.53 -13.60
N CYS A 197 -19.22 -8.43 -14.11
CA CYS A 197 -19.69 -9.75 -14.48
C CYS A 197 -20.43 -10.30 -13.28
N ASP A 198 -21.73 -10.56 -13.40
CA ASP A 198 -22.50 -11.20 -12.35
C ASP A 198 -21.73 -12.45 -11.87
N GLY A 199 -21.11 -12.34 -10.71
CA GLY A 199 -20.43 -13.44 -10.04
C GLY A 199 -18.91 -13.51 -10.09
N CYS A 200 -18.17 -12.71 -10.87
CA CYS A 200 -16.70 -12.78 -10.87
C CYS A 200 -15.98 -11.52 -10.37
N GLY A 201 -16.68 -10.39 -10.21
CA GLY A 201 -16.10 -9.14 -9.68
C GLY A 201 -14.94 -8.54 -10.50
N HIS A 202 -14.71 -9.01 -11.72
CA HIS A 202 -13.62 -8.55 -12.57
C HIS A 202 -14.10 -7.54 -13.60
N ARG A 203 -13.29 -6.51 -13.89
CA ARG A 203 -13.54 -5.57 -14.98
C ARG A 203 -13.22 -6.23 -16.32
N LYS A 204 -14.00 -5.95 -17.38
CA LYS A 204 -13.70 -6.39 -18.75
C LYS A 204 -12.39 -5.82 -19.28
N ASP A 205 -12.00 -4.62 -18.85
CA ASP A 205 -10.76 -3.94 -19.24
C ASP A 205 -9.49 -4.55 -18.63
N GLN A 206 -9.63 -5.38 -17.60
CA GLN A 206 -8.50 -6.09 -16.95
C GLN A 206 -8.27 -7.50 -17.53
N PHE A 207 -9.21 -8.01 -18.35
CA PHE A 207 -9.10 -9.33 -18.95
C PHE A 207 -9.55 -9.31 -20.41
N PRO A 208 -8.91 -10.10 -21.29
CA PRO A 208 -9.37 -10.27 -22.67
C PRO A 208 -10.84 -10.71 -22.69
N GLU A 209 -11.60 -10.22 -23.69
CA GLU A 209 -13.04 -10.56 -23.83
C GLU A 209 -13.33 -12.07 -23.79
N ASP A 210 -12.37 -12.88 -24.23
CA ASP A 210 -12.46 -14.34 -24.21
C ASP A 210 -12.46 -14.95 -22.80
N PHE A 211 -11.92 -14.26 -21.81
CA PHE A 211 -11.92 -14.74 -20.43
C PHE A 211 -13.32 -14.69 -19.81
N CYS A 212 -14.06 -13.61 -20.08
CA CYS A 212 -15.43 -13.48 -19.60
C CYS A 212 -16.37 -14.51 -20.27
N ARG A 213 -16.20 -14.81 -21.57
CA ARG A 213 -16.99 -15.80 -22.28
C ARG A 213 -16.77 -17.23 -21.76
N LYS A 214 -15.55 -17.61 -21.43
CA LYS A 214 -15.22 -18.97 -20.93
C LYS A 214 -15.83 -19.26 -19.56
N HIS A 215 -15.98 -18.27 -18.70
CA HIS A 215 -16.54 -18.45 -17.36
C HIS A 215 -18.07 -18.38 -17.30
N HIS A 216 -18.72 -17.68 -18.26
CA HIS A 216 -20.18 -17.64 -18.33
C HIS A 216 -20.83 -19.02 -18.63
N HIS A 217 -20.13 -19.91 -19.34
CA HIS A 217 -20.64 -21.24 -19.67
C HIS A 217 -20.58 -22.25 -18.50
N ARG A 218 -19.75 -21.98 -17.47
CA ARG A 218 -19.61 -22.90 -16.33
C ARG A 218 -20.52 -22.57 -15.13
N SER A 219 -21.07 -21.36 -15.04
CA SER A 219 -21.80 -20.90 -13.84
C SER A 219 -23.27 -21.24 -13.80
N ARG A 220 -23.83 -21.88 -14.84
CA ARG A 220 -25.27 -22.28 -14.85
C ARG A 220 -25.66 -23.35 -13.84
N LYS A 221 -24.73 -23.89 -13.03
CA LYS A 221 -25.00 -24.94 -12.04
C LYS A 221 -24.80 -24.57 -10.56
N HIS A 222 -24.41 -23.34 -10.24
CA HIS A 222 -24.25 -22.91 -8.84
C HIS A 222 -25.22 -21.78 -8.51
N ARG A 223 -25.97 -21.97 -7.40
CA ARG A 223 -26.92 -20.98 -6.85
C ARG A 223 -26.28 -19.64 -6.61
N PRO A 224 -26.95 -18.51 -6.88
CA PRO A 224 -26.39 -17.20 -6.67
C PRO A 224 -26.13 -16.96 -5.17
N CYS A 225 -24.91 -16.61 -4.82
CA CYS A 225 -24.60 -16.02 -3.52
C CYS A 225 -25.23 -14.62 -3.48
N LEU A 226 -26.44 -14.53 -2.97
CA LEU A 226 -27.15 -13.28 -2.71
C LEU A 226 -26.57 -12.59 -1.47
N GLY A 227 -25.46 -11.92 -1.61
CA GLY A 227 -25.00 -10.88 -0.68
C GLY A 227 -25.38 -9.52 -1.23
N ARG A 228 -26.57 -9.02 -0.94
CA ARG A 228 -26.96 -7.65 -1.27
C ARG A 228 -26.22 -6.67 -0.33
N PHE A 229 -25.15 -6.07 -0.79
CA PHE A 229 -24.63 -4.86 -0.16
C PHE A 229 -25.34 -3.65 -0.79
N ARG A 230 -26.28 -3.05 -0.08
CA ARG A 230 -26.78 -1.71 -0.41
C ARG A 230 -25.93 -0.70 0.33
N VAL A 231 -25.06 -0.02 -0.37
CA VAL A 231 -24.46 1.22 0.12
C VAL A 231 -25.42 2.35 -0.25
N CYS A 232 -26.21 2.82 0.70
CA CYS A 232 -26.99 4.05 0.54
C CYS A 232 -26.10 5.21 0.99
N ILE A 233 -25.49 5.90 0.06
CA ILE A 233 -24.88 7.23 0.34
C ILE A 233 -26.03 8.24 0.21
N ARG A 234 -26.52 8.75 1.33
CA ARG A 234 -27.40 9.91 1.36
C ARG A 234 -26.49 11.13 1.38
N LEU A 235 -26.43 11.84 0.29
CA LEU A 235 -25.82 13.18 0.25
C LEU A 235 -26.73 14.14 1.04
N PRO A 236 -26.20 15.00 1.90
CA PRO A 236 -26.99 16.06 2.51
C PRO A 236 -27.37 17.09 1.43
N GLU A 237 -28.61 17.54 1.47
CA GLU A 237 -29.10 18.72 0.75
C GLU A 237 -28.45 19.97 1.28
#